data_9e3232089eeb6b0ecc0c5c57b81f7486
#
_entry.id   9e3232089eeb6b0ecc0c5c57b81f7486
#
_cell.length_a   1.000
_cell.length_b   1.000
_cell.length_c   1.000
_cell.angle_alpha   90.00
_cell.angle_beta   90.00
_cell.angle_gamma   90.00
#
_symmetry.space_group_name_H-M   'P 1'
#
loop_
_entity.id
_entity.type
_entity.pdbx_description
1 polymer ?
#
loop_
_entity_poly.entity_id
_entity_poly.type
_entity_poly.pdbx_seq_one_letter_code
_entity_poly.pdbx_strand_id
1 'polypeptide(L)'
;MTTNYLCNEWLDEADKKVFERMKKNNPRRYQVAGLGNWGIVDGLVYENWKEEKFELNTIRNLDSAFGLDFGYTNDPTALFCGAIDLKNKKIYVYDEIYQKGMSNKAIYEEINKMGYSKEKITADSAEPKSIDELRGLGLRHITGALKGKDSINNGIQFIQDFEIIIHPRCVNFITEISNYTWDEDKFGNKINRPIDDFNHLMDAMRYAIEKYINQKKLQFGYNSIM
;
A
#
# COMPACT_ATOMS: atom_id res chain seq x y z
N MET A 1 -14.12 -26.63 -9.95
CA MET A 1 -13.05 -27.49 -10.48
C MET A 1 -11.95 -26.54 -10.93
N THR A 2 -10.79 -26.56 -10.29
CA THR A 2 -9.68 -25.67 -10.69
C THR A 2 -8.82 -26.44 -11.68
N THR A 3 -8.76 -25.97 -12.92
CA THR A 3 -7.86 -26.51 -13.95
C THR A 3 -6.57 -25.71 -13.94
N ASN A 4 -5.43 -26.37 -13.93
CA ASN A 4 -4.12 -25.74 -14.00
C ASN A 4 -3.22 -26.42 -15.04
N TYR A 5 -2.04 -25.86 -15.31
CA TYR A 5 -1.17 -26.38 -16.36
C TYR A 5 -0.69 -27.82 -16.10
N LEU A 6 -0.66 -28.27 -14.84
CA LEU A 6 -0.28 -29.65 -14.46
C LEU A 6 -1.32 -30.69 -14.93
N CYS A 7 -2.55 -30.25 -15.19
CA CYS A 7 -3.63 -31.10 -15.69
C CYS A 7 -3.74 -31.06 -17.21
N ASN A 8 -2.88 -30.31 -17.90
CA ASN A 8 -2.94 -30.17 -19.35
C ASN A 8 -1.94 -31.13 -20.03
N GLU A 9 -2.48 -32.21 -20.54
CA GLU A 9 -1.70 -33.27 -21.23
C GLU A 9 -1.09 -32.82 -22.58
N TRP A 10 -1.53 -31.68 -23.12
CA TRP A 10 -1.10 -31.15 -24.40
C TRP A 10 0.04 -30.13 -24.33
N LEU A 11 0.51 -29.82 -23.11
CA LEU A 11 1.63 -28.90 -22.91
C LEU A 11 2.96 -29.57 -23.27
N ASP A 12 3.69 -28.92 -24.17
CA ASP A 12 5.03 -29.36 -24.53
C ASP A 12 6.09 -29.06 -23.43
N GLU A 13 7.29 -29.61 -23.60
CA GLU A 13 8.37 -29.41 -22.64
C GLU A 13 8.89 -27.95 -22.61
N ALA A 14 8.71 -27.18 -23.68
CA ALA A 14 9.10 -25.78 -23.71
C ALA A 14 8.15 -24.94 -22.84
N ASP A 15 6.85 -25.20 -22.92
CA ASP A 15 5.83 -24.56 -22.11
C ASP A 15 5.99 -24.91 -20.61
N LYS A 16 6.25 -26.17 -20.30
CA LYS A 16 6.54 -26.59 -18.90
C LYS A 16 7.73 -25.83 -18.32
N LYS A 17 8.81 -25.67 -19.09
CA LYS A 17 9.98 -24.88 -18.67
C LYS A 17 9.66 -23.39 -18.43
N VAL A 18 8.68 -22.82 -19.14
CA VAL A 18 8.20 -21.45 -18.88
C VAL A 18 7.57 -21.36 -17.49
N PHE A 19 6.70 -22.30 -17.14
CA PHE A 19 6.09 -22.35 -15.80
C PHE A 19 7.10 -22.61 -14.68
N GLU A 20 8.09 -23.48 -14.90
CA GLU A 20 9.17 -23.73 -13.93
C GLU A 20 10.03 -22.48 -13.70
N ARG A 21 10.36 -21.74 -14.79
CA ARG A 21 11.05 -20.46 -14.70
C ARG A 21 10.20 -19.42 -13.97
N MET A 22 8.92 -19.37 -14.27
CA MET A 22 7.96 -18.49 -13.62
C MET A 22 7.85 -18.80 -12.13
N LYS A 23 7.76 -20.07 -11.75
CA LYS A 23 7.76 -20.54 -10.36
C LYS A 23 8.96 -20.02 -9.56
N LYS A 24 10.14 -20.03 -10.19
CA LYS A 24 11.40 -19.58 -9.57
C LYS A 24 11.51 -18.06 -9.49
N ASN A 25 11.19 -17.36 -10.58
CA ASN A 25 11.48 -15.94 -10.74
C ASN A 25 10.30 -15.02 -10.39
N ASN A 26 9.08 -15.53 -10.47
CA ASN A 26 7.85 -14.80 -10.11
C ASN A 26 6.81 -15.78 -9.56
N PRO A 27 6.94 -16.19 -8.26
CA PRO A 27 6.06 -17.17 -7.64
C PRO A 27 4.57 -16.79 -7.70
N ARG A 28 4.26 -15.49 -7.66
CA ARG A 28 2.87 -14.99 -7.75
C ARG A 28 2.27 -15.22 -9.12
N ARG A 29 2.96 -14.80 -10.16
CA ARG A 29 2.53 -15.06 -11.54
C ARG A 29 2.35 -16.58 -11.80
N TYR A 30 3.20 -17.41 -11.18
CA TYR A 30 3.05 -18.85 -11.23
C TYR A 30 1.76 -19.34 -10.55
N GLN A 31 1.37 -18.75 -9.41
CA GLN A 31 0.12 -19.09 -8.72
C GLN A 31 -1.11 -18.86 -9.63
N VAL A 32 -1.10 -17.81 -10.42
CA VAL A 32 -2.24 -17.45 -11.29
C VAL A 32 -2.15 -18.13 -12.64
N ALA A 33 -1.10 -17.85 -13.39
CA ALA A 33 -0.95 -18.35 -14.75
C ALA A 33 -0.68 -19.86 -14.80
N GLY A 34 0.03 -20.39 -13.79
CA GLY A 34 0.35 -21.80 -13.70
C GLY A 34 -0.73 -22.60 -12.98
N LEU A 35 -1.12 -22.19 -11.79
CA LEU A 35 -2.03 -22.98 -10.93
C LEU A 35 -3.49 -22.58 -11.04
N GLY A 36 -3.84 -21.55 -11.82
CA GLY A 36 -5.23 -21.11 -12.03
C GLY A 36 -5.84 -20.46 -10.77
N ASN A 37 -5.02 -19.94 -9.89
CA ASN A 37 -5.49 -19.20 -8.73
C ASN A 37 -5.96 -17.80 -9.16
N TRP A 38 -6.89 -17.19 -8.41
CA TRP A 38 -7.42 -15.88 -8.74
C TRP A 38 -6.35 -14.79 -8.56
N GLY A 39 -6.18 -13.98 -9.59
CA GLY A 39 -5.78 -12.60 -9.52
C GLY A 39 -4.30 -12.28 -9.37
N ILE A 40 -3.52 -12.29 -10.47
CA ILE A 40 -2.48 -11.29 -10.64
C ILE A 40 -2.81 -10.49 -11.90
N VAL A 41 -3.04 -9.21 -11.71
CA VAL A 41 -3.14 -8.25 -12.80
C VAL A 41 -1.70 -7.94 -13.24
N ASP A 42 -1.41 -8.04 -14.52
CA ASP A 42 -0.10 -7.63 -15.07
C ASP A 42 0.09 -6.11 -14.86
N GLY A 43 1.30 -5.73 -14.48
CA GLY A 43 1.65 -4.32 -14.29
C GLY A 43 1.21 -3.71 -12.97
N LEU A 44 1.18 -4.50 -11.90
CA LEU A 44 0.98 -3.99 -10.53
C LEU A 44 2.00 -2.90 -10.19
N VAL A 45 1.56 -1.87 -9.50
CA VAL A 45 2.42 -0.82 -8.97
C VAL A 45 3.34 -1.37 -7.88
N TYR A 46 2.81 -2.25 -7.03
CA TYR A 46 3.57 -2.94 -5.98
C TYR A 46 3.55 -4.45 -6.21
N GLU A 47 4.71 -5.04 -6.49
CA GLU A 47 4.84 -6.47 -6.77
C GLU A 47 5.43 -7.25 -5.60
N ASN A 48 6.24 -6.58 -4.74
CA ASN A 48 6.96 -7.22 -3.64
C ASN A 48 6.16 -7.17 -2.34
N TRP A 49 5.08 -7.95 -2.25
CA TRP A 49 4.27 -8.09 -1.05
C TRP A 49 3.87 -9.54 -0.79
N LYS A 50 3.49 -9.84 0.46
CA LYS A 50 2.94 -11.14 0.85
C LYS A 50 1.94 -10.97 1.97
N GLU A 51 1.00 -11.90 2.02
CA GLU A 51 0.12 -12.11 3.16
C GLU A 51 0.83 -13.02 4.17
N GLU A 52 0.99 -12.55 5.42
CA GLU A 52 1.64 -13.32 6.47
C GLU A 52 1.06 -12.93 7.82
N LYS A 53 0.68 -13.94 8.63
CA LYS A 53 0.27 -13.70 10.01
C LYS A 53 1.49 -13.46 10.88
N PHE A 54 1.51 -12.35 11.60
CA PHE A 54 2.56 -11.98 12.56
C PHE A 54 1.98 -11.41 13.84
N GLU A 55 2.73 -11.49 14.93
CA GLU A 55 2.32 -10.93 16.20
C GLU A 55 2.78 -9.47 16.32
N LEU A 56 1.90 -8.57 16.76
CA LEU A 56 2.23 -7.14 16.89
C LEU A 56 3.41 -6.88 17.83
N ASN A 57 3.62 -7.75 18.82
CA ASN A 57 4.77 -7.65 19.72
C ASN A 57 6.12 -7.77 19.01
N THR A 58 6.18 -8.46 17.86
CA THR A 58 7.43 -8.63 17.09
C THR A 58 7.86 -7.36 16.37
N ILE A 59 6.92 -6.46 16.09
CA ILE A 59 7.15 -5.22 15.35
C ILE A 59 7.03 -3.96 16.24
N ARG A 60 6.78 -4.11 17.54
CA ARG A 60 6.52 -2.98 18.46
C ARG A 60 7.66 -1.97 18.58
N ASN A 61 8.90 -2.38 18.25
CA ASN A 61 10.08 -1.52 18.30
C ASN A 61 10.37 -0.83 16.96
N LEU A 62 9.56 -1.10 15.94
CA LEU A 62 9.64 -0.41 14.66
C LEU A 62 8.90 0.92 14.71
N ASP A 63 9.26 1.81 13.81
CA ASP A 63 8.57 3.09 13.67
C ASP A 63 7.14 2.88 13.18
N SER A 64 6.15 3.39 13.91
CA SER A 64 4.76 3.38 13.47
C SER A 64 4.54 4.31 12.28
N ALA A 65 3.68 3.90 11.37
CA ALA A 65 3.33 4.64 10.17
C ALA A 65 1.80 4.60 9.98
N PHE A 66 1.14 5.77 10.07
CA PHE A 66 -0.29 5.92 9.90
C PHE A 66 -0.57 6.96 8.84
N GLY A 67 -1.45 6.61 7.91
CA GLY A 67 -1.87 7.52 6.85
C GLY A 67 -3.38 7.47 6.66
N LEU A 68 -3.97 8.63 6.37
CA LEU A 68 -5.41 8.78 6.19
C LEU A 68 -5.70 9.42 4.84
N ASP A 69 -6.47 8.72 4.03
CA ASP A 69 -7.09 9.23 2.82
C ASP A 69 -8.57 9.51 3.08
N PHE A 70 -9.01 10.73 2.79
CA PHE A 70 -10.39 11.12 3.03
C PHE A 70 -11.29 10.72 1.87
N GLY A 71 -12.35 10.00 2.16
CA GLY A 71 -13.46 9.76 1.25
C GLY A 71 -14.79 10.06 1.93
N TYR A 72 -15.87 10.15 1.15
CA TYR A 72 -17.20 10.38 1.69
C TYR A 72 -18.27 9.58 0.94
N THR A 73 -18.90 10.15 -0.06
CA THR A 73 -20.08 9.55 -0.70
C THR A 73 -19.71 8.38 -1.62
N ASN A 74 -18.79 8.59 -2.53
CA ASN A 74 -18.41 7.61 -3.55
C ASN A 74 -17.17 6.82 -3.14
N ASP A 75 -16.23 7.49 -2.49
CA ASP A 75 -14.94 6.95 -2.10
C ASP A 75 -14.92 6.61 -0.61
N PRO A 76 -14.25 5.53 -0.21
CA PRO A 76 -14.10 5.19 1.19
C PRO A 76 -13.10 6.12 1.88
N THR A 77 -13.35 6.46 3.14
CA THR A 77 -12.28 6.90 4.03
C THR A 77 -11.37 5.71 4.30
N ALA A 78 -10.08 5.87 4.05
CA ALA A 78 -9.09 4.82 4.17
C ALA A 78 -8.00 5.21 5.18
N LEU A 79 -7.84 4.42 6.25
CA LEU A 79 -6.73 4.55 7.19
C LEU A 79 -5.80 3.35 7.02
N PHE A 80 -4.54 3.65 6.72
CA PHE A 80 -3.45 2.70 6.75
C PHE A 80 -2.81 2.68 8.15
N CYS A 81 -2.70 1.50 8.75
CA CYS A 81 -2.02 1.29 10.02
C CYS A 81 -0.86 0.31 9.82
N GLY A 82 0.36 0.80 9.93
CA GLY A 82 1.55 0.00 9.67
C GLY A 82 2.74 0.37 10.54
N ALA A 83 3.81 -0.40 10.33
CA ALA A 83 5.14 -0.15 10.88
C ALA A 83 6.20 -0.32 9.79
N ILE A 84 7.29 0.45 9.87
CA ILE A 84 8.36 0.43 8.89
C ILE A 84 9.68 0.00 9.50
N ASP A 85 10.33 -0.96 8.87
CA ASP A 85 11.71 -1.36 9.13
C ASP A 85 12.60 -0.86 7.99
N LEU A 86 13.19 0.30 8.20
CA LEU A 86 14.07 0.93 7.22
C LEU A 86 15.35 0.12 6.97
N LYS A 87 15.84 -0.58 8.01
CA LYS A 87 17.08 -1.36 7.93
C LYS A 87 16.91 -2.62 7.07
N ASN A 88 15.82 -3.34 7.29
CA ASN A 88 15.54 -4.59 6.59
C ASN A 88 14.63 -4.39 5.37
N LYS A 89 14.27 -3.14 5.05
CA LYS A 89 13.40 -2.79 3.92
C LYS A 89 12.06 -3.52 3.95
N LYS A 90 11.35 -3.42 5.08
CA LYS A 90 10.04 -4.04 5.28
C LYS A 90 9.00 -3.03 5.74
N ILE A 91 7.80 -3.16 5.21
CA ILE A 91 6.60 -2.44 5.66
C ILE A 91 5.61 -3.49 6.16
N TYR A 92 5.18 -3.36 7.40
CA TYR A 92 4.18 -4.24 8.01
C TYR A 92 2.84 -3.52 8.02
N VAL A 93 1.81 -4.14 7.45
CA VAL A 93 0.43 -3.64 7.46
C VAL A 93 -0.36 -4.50 8.41
N TYR A 94 -0.89 -3.93 9.49
CA TYR A 94 -1.52 -4.73 10.53
C TYR A 94 -2.94 -4.33 10.89
N ASP A 95 -3.41 -3.16 10.43
CA ASP A 95 -4.79 -2.73 10.62
C ASP A 95 -5.21 -1.73 9.55
N GLU A 96 -6.52 -1.53 9.38
CA GLU A 96 -7.07 -0.61 8.40
C GLU A 96 -8.45 -0.09 8.81
N ILE A 97 -8.82 1.10 8.33
CA ILE A 97 -10.22 1.52 8.16
C ILE A 97 -10.47 1.64 6.66
N TYR A 98 -11.62 1.16 6.22
CA TYR A 98 -12.05 1.26 4.83
C TYR A 98 -13.57 1.34 4.77
N GLN A 99 -14.12 2.55 4.82
CA GLN A 99 -15.56 2.72 4.93
C GLN A 99 -16.05 4.00 4.25
N LYS A 100 -17.14 3.90 3.50
CA LYS A 100 -17.83 5.04 2.88
C LYS A 100 -18.75 5.76 3.87
N GLY A 101 -18.97 7.05 3.62
CA GLY A 101 -19.95 7.85 4.37
C GLY A 101 -19.54 8.20 5.79
N MET A 102 -18.25 8.16 6.12
CA MET A 102 -17.78 8.56 7.44
C MET A 102 -17.74 10.09 7.59
N SER A 103 -18.37 10.61 8.65
CA SER A 103 -18.11 11.97 9.11
C SER A 103 -16.79 12.05 9.85
N ASN A 104 -16.19 13.25 9.99
CA ASN A 104 -14.96 13.43 10.77
C ASN A 104 -15.09 12.92 12.21
N LYS A 105 -16.26 13.08 12.82
CA LYS A 105 -16.56 12.51 14.14
C LYS A 105 -16.49 10.99 14.13
N ALA A 106 -17.09 10.32 13.13
CA ALA A 106 -17.04 8.86 13.00
C ALA A 106 -15.61 8.35 12.74
N ILE A 107 -14.81 9.07 11.95
CA ILE A 107 -13.39 8.78 11.73
C ILE A 107 -12.63 8.83 13.07
N TYR A 108 -12.81 9.90 13.84
CA TYR A 108 -12.19 10.03 15.15
C TYR A 108 -12.61 8.91 16.12
N GLU A 109 -13.90 8.61 16.20
CA GLU A 109 -14.43 7.58 17.10
C GLU A 109 -13.87 6.20 16.77
N GLU A 110 -13.76 5.84 15.50
CA GLU A 110 -13.20 4.56 15.10
C GLU A 110 -11.69 4.49 15.36
N ILE A 111 -10.91 5.52 15.01
CA ILE A 111 -9.47 5.59 15.32
C ILE A 111 -9.22 5.50 16.82
N ASN A 112 -10.05 6.19 17.63
CA ASN A 112 -9.93 6.15 19.09
C ASN A 112 -10.27 4.78 19.67
N LYS A 113 -11.32 4.14 19.16
CA LYS A 113 -11.72 2.78 19.52
C LYS A 113 -10.64 1.74 19.21
N MET A 114 -9.93 1.90 18.09
CA MET A 114 -8.78 1.08 17.72
C MET A 114 -7.55 1.35 18.60
N GLY A 115 -7.54 2.42 19.40
CA GLY A 115 -6.44 2.78 20.30
C GLY A 115 -5.34 3.64 19.64
N TYR A 116 -5.58 4.16 18.43
CA TYR A 116 -4.58 4.89 17.63
C TYR A 116 -4.68 6.42 17.72
N SER A 117 -5.50 6.97 18.61
CA SER A 117 -5.70 8.43 18.75
C SER A 117 -4.45 9.22 19.12
N LYS A 118 -3.41 8.55 19.64
CA LYS A 118 -2.12 9.16 20.00
C LYS A 118 -1.04 9.02 18.92
N GLU A 119 -1.33 8.28 17.86
CA GLU A 119 -0.39 8.06 16.77
C GLU A 119 -0.20 9.31 15.91
N LYS A 120 0.96 9.39 15.24
CA LYS A 120 1.21 10.42 14.24
C LYS A 120 0.57 9.99 12.93
N ILE A 121 -0.50 10.66 12.54
CA ILE A 121 -1.25 10.36 11.33
C ILE A 121 -0.94 11.43 10.27
N THR A 122 -0.52 11.02 9.09
CA THR A 122 -0.38 11.91 7.94
C THR A 122 -1.60 11.74 7.05
N ALA A 123 -2.39 12.80 6.89
CA ALA A 123 -3.62 12.79 6.11
C ALA A 123 -3.47 13.49 4.76
N ASP A 124 -4.38 13.22 3.82
CA ASP A 124 -4.43 14.00 2.59
C ASP A 124 -4.60 15.49 2.91
N SER A 125 -3.69 16.31 2.41
CA SER A 125 -3.70 17.77 2.62
C SER A 125 -4.72 18.53 1.77
N ALA A 126 -5.47 17.84 0.89
CA ALA A 126 -6.57 18.46 0.17
C ALA A 126 -7.75 18.85 1.09
N GLU A 127 -7.83 18.22 2.27
CA GLU A 127 -8.90 18.39 3.25
C GLU A 127 -8.46 19.08 4.56
N PRO A 128 -7.93 20.34 4.51
CA PRO A 128 -7.37 20.99 5.69
C PRO A 128 -8.40 21.23 6.79
N LYS A 129 -9.67 21.45 6.44
CA LYS A 129 -10.77 21.61 7.40
C LYS A 129 -11.04 20.33 8.19
N SER A 130 -11.03 19.18 7.50
CA SER A 130 -11.20 17.87 8.14
C SER A 130 -10.03 17.56 9.07
N ILE A 131 -8.81 17.91 8.69
CA ILE A 131 -7.62 17.76 9.55
C ILE A 131 -7.76 18.61 10.82
N ASP A 132 -8.19 19.86 10.71
CA ASP A 132 -8.34 20.75 11.86
C ASP A 132 -9.47 20.29 12.78
N GLU A 133 -10.59 19.81 12.23
CA GLU A 133 -11.69 19.24 13.01
C GLU A 133 -11.25 17.98 13.76
N LEU A 134 -10.58 17.04 13.09
CA LEU A 134 -10.05 15.82 13.72
C LEU A 134 -9.05 16.11 14.82
N ARG A 135 -8.20 17.15 14.63
CA ARG A 135 -7.28 17.63 15.67
C ARG A 135 -8.04 18.17 16.88
N GLY A 136 -9.11 18.93 16.65
CA GLY A 136 -10.01 19.46 17.69
C GLY A 136 -10.76 18.36 18.44
N LEU A 137 -11.15 17.27 17.76
CA LEU A 137 -11.78 16.09 18.36
C LEU A 137 -10.82 15.25 19.20
N GLY A 138 -9.50 15.32 18.99
CA GLY A 138 -8.53 14.61 19.82
C GLY A 138 -7.37 13.95 19.10
N LEU A 139 -7.34 13.91 17.75
CA LEU A 139 -6.17 13.43 16.98
C LEU A 139 -5.09 14.51 16.93
N ARG A 140 -4.46 14.78 18.07
CA ARG A 140 -3.54 15.93 18.23
C ARG A 140 -2.32 15.89 17.31
N HIS A 141 -1.94 14.71 16.84
CA HIS A 141 -0.75 14.48 16.03
C HIS A 141 -1.07 14.24 14.54
N ILE A 142 -2.29 14.61 14.10
CA ILE A 142 -2.65 14.57 12.68
C ILE A 142 -2.06 15.77 11.94
N THR A 143 -1.47 15.51 10.78
CA THR A 143 -0.86 16.53 9.91
C THR A 143 -1.20 16.25 8.46
N GLY A 144 -1.25 17.28 7.61
CA GLY A 144 -1.41 17.11 6.17
C GLY A 144 -0.12 16.65 5.50
N ALA A 145 -0.25 15.82 4.49
CA ALA A 145 0.85 15.39 3.63
C ALA A 145 1.43 16.57 2.82
N LEU A 146 2.73 16.54 2.56
CA LEU A 146 3.42 17.54 1.74
C LEU A 146 3.24 17.18 0.26
N LYS A 147 2.36 17.86 -0.44
CA LYS A 147 2.16 17.69 -1.88
C LYS A 147 3.22 18.50 -2.64
N GLY A 148 4.04 17.81 -3.42
CA GLY A 148 5.04 18.39 -4.31
C GLY A 148 4.93 17.80 -5.71
N LYS A 149 5.62 18.43 -6.68
CA LYS A 149 5.74 17.87 -8.02
C LYS A 149 6.32 16.46 -7.93
N ASP A 150 5.71 15.51 -8.64
CA ASP A 150 6.10 14.10 -8.67
C ASP A 150 6.04 13.35 -7.32
N SER A 151 5.32 13.90 -6.30
CA SER A 151 5.23 13.27 -4.98
C SER A 151 4.64 11.86 -5.02
N ILE A 152 3.70 11.59 -5.93
CA ILE A 152 3.10 10.26 -6.13
C ILE A 152 4.16 9.27 -6.59
N ASN A 153 4.83 9.55 -7.72
CA ASN A 153 5.84 8.65 -8.28
C ASN A 153 7.04 8.47 -7.35
N ASN A 154 7.49 9.52 -6.67
CA ASN A 154 8.56 9.43 -5.68
C ASN A 154 8.16 8.55 -4.48
N GLY A 155 6.91 8.66 -4.04
CA GLY A 155 6.35 7.81 -2.98
C GLY A 155 6.29 6.35 -3.41
N ILE A 156 5.77 6.08 -4.60
CA ILE A 156 5.69 4.74 -5.17
C ILE A 156 7.08 4.12 -5.29
N GLN A 157 8.05 4.83 -5.88
CA GLN A 157 9.42 4.33 -6.03
C GLN A 157 10.08 4.01 -4.68
N PHE A 158 9.82 4.84 -3.66
CA PHE A 158 10.34 4.57 -2.32
C PHE A 158 9.76 3.28 -1.75
N ILE A 159 8.44 3.06 -1.88
CA ILE A 159 7.74 1.86 -1.37
C ILE A 159 8.17 0.61 -2.12
N GLN A 160 8.42 0.70 -3.43
CA GLN A 160 8.88 -0.43 -4.25
C GLN A 160 10.22 -1.03 -3.80
N ASP A 161 11.02 -0.27 -3.05
CA ASP A 161 12.27 -0.75 -2.43
C ASP A 161 12.01 -1.70 -1.23
N PHE A 162 10.76 -1.85 -0.77
CA PHE A 162 10.40 -2.59 0.44
C PHE A 162 9.63 -3.87 0.12
N GLU A 163 9.77 -4.89 0.97
CA GLU A 163 8.84 -6.01 1.06
C GLU A 163 7.66 -5.58 1.93
N ILE A 164 6.42 -5.66 1.40
CA ILE A 164 5.21 -5.32 2.14
C ILE A 164 4.64 -6.62 2.72
N ILE A 165 4.57 -6.69 4.04
CA ILE A 165 4.04 -7.85 4.77
C ILE A 165 2.67 -7.46 5.34
N ILE A 166 1.61 -8.12 4.85
CA ILE A 166 0.24 -7.74 5.13
C ILE A 166 -0.39 -8.79 6.04
N HIS A 167 -0.89 -8.35 7.20
CA HIS A 167 -1.64 -9.25 8.07
C HIS A 167 -2.97 -9.64 7.40
N PRO A 168 -3.40 -10.93 7.45
CA PRO A 168 -4.60 -11.43 6.77
C PRO A 168 -5.90 -10.69 7.10
N ARG A 169 -5.97 -9.99 8.24
CA ARG A 169 -7.15 -9.18 8.61
C ARG A 169 -7.33 -7.90 7.78
N CYS A 170 -6.27 -7.44 7.09
CA CYS A 170 -6.31 -6.25 6.24
C CYS A 170 -6.82 -6.59 4.85
N VAL A 171 -8.08 -7.02 4.77
CA VAL A 171 -8.68 -7.59 3.54
C VAL A 171 -8.87 -6.56 2.43
N ASN A 172 -9.15 -5.29 2.79
CA ASN A 172 -9.30 -4.22 1.81
C ASN A 172 -7.93 -3.81 1.26
N PHE A 173 -6.90 -3.74 2.11
CA PHE A 173 -5.54 -3.48 1.68
C PHE A 173 -5.03 -4.56 0.71
N ILE A 174 -5.28 -5.85 1.03
CA ILE A 174 -4.96 -6.97 0.14
C ILE A 174 -5.70 -6.82 -1.19
N THR A 175 -6.98 -6.43 -1.16
CA THR A 175 -7.78 -6.22 -2.37
C THR A 175 -7.20 -5.09 -3.22
N GLU A 176 -6.90 -3.94 -2.63
CA GLU A 176 -6.37 -2.80 -3.38
C GLU A 176 -4.97 -3.10 -3.93
N ILE A 177 -4.03 -3.56 -3.12
CA ILE A 177 -2.65 -3.81 -3.59
C ILE A 177 -2.59 -4.89 -4.68
N SER A 178 -3.56 -5.82 -4.70
CA SER A 178 -3.67 -6.86 -5.72
C SER A 178 -4.21 -6.35 -7.06
N ASN A 179 -4.83 -5.17 -7.09
CA ASN A 179 -5.48 -4.59 -8.27
C ASN A 179 -4.91 -3.22 -8.66
N TYR A 180 -4.06 -2.62 -7.83
CA TYR A 180 -3.47 -1.31 -8.10
C TYR A 180 -2.38 -1.42 -9.17
N THR A 181 -2.71 -0.95 -10.39
CA THR A 181 -1.87 -1.09 -11.57
C THR A 181 -1.42 0.25 -12.13
N TRP A 182 -0.42 0.19 -12.99
CA TRP A 182 -0.10 1.31 -13.87
C TRP A 182 -1.20 1.47 -14.92
N ASP A 183 -1.58 2.71 -15.19
CA ASP A 183 -2.52 3.10 -16.24
C ASP A 183 -1.96 2.76 -17.65
N GLU A 184 -2.82 2.74 -18.64
CA GLU A 184 -2.46 2.40 -20.02
C GLU A 184 -2.78 3.55 -20.97
N ASP A 185 -1.94 3.72 -21.98
CA ASP A 185 -2.25 4.58 -23.10
C ASP A 185 -3.29 3.90 -24.02
N LYS A 186 -3.76 4.64 -25.02
CA LYS A 186 -4.73 4.13 -26.01
C LYS A 186 -4.25 2.94 -26.85
N PHE A 187 -2.99 2.58 -26.74
CA PHE A 187 -2.38 1.44 -27.42
C PHE A 187 -2.13 0.26 -26.50
N GLY A 188 -2.50 0.37 -25.21
CA GLY A 188 -2.29 -0.67 -24.20
C GLY A 188 -0.88 -0.67 -23.59
N ASN A 189 -0.08 0.37 -23.82
CA ASN A 189 1.24 0.47 -23.18
C ASN A 189 1.07 1.08 -21.78
N LYS A 190 1.73 0.49 -20.78
CA LYS A 190 1.76 1.03 -19.41
C LYS A 190 2.45 2.39 -19.39
N ILE A 191 1.82 3.36 -18.74
CA ILE A 191 2.36 4.70 -18.52
C ILE A 191 2.75 4.86 -17.06
N ASN A 192 3.68 5.79 -16.77
CA ASN A 192 4.16 6.04 -15.41
C ASN A 192 3.16 6.89 -14.60
N ARG A 193 1.93 6.44 -14.56
CA ARG A 193 0.83 6.96 -13.76
C ARG A 193 0.01 5.78 -13.25
N PRO A 194 -0.25 5.66 -11.95
CA PRO A 194 -1.14 4.61 -11.46
C PRO A 194 -2.60 4.94 -11.85
N ILE A 195 -3.45 3.90 -11.85
CA ILE A 195 -4.90 4.07 -12.01
C ILE A 195 -5.49 4.80 -10.80
N ASP A 196 -6.65 5.43 -10.99
CA ASP A 196 -7.40 6.10 -9.92
C ASP A 196 -8.31 5.14 -9.14
N ASP A 197 -8.43 3.87 -9.58
CA ASP A 197 -9.13 2.81 -8.85
C ASP A 197 -8.18 2.07 -7.90
N PHE A 198 -8.71 1.50 -6.82
CA PHE A 198 -7.92 0.73 -5.83
C PHE A 198 -6.75 1.51 -5.20
N ASN A 199 -6.88 2.81 -5.06
CA ASN A 199 -5.79 3.71 -4.67
C ASN A 199 -5.89 4.24 -3.23
N HIS A 200 -7.02 4.11 -2.54
CA HIS A 200 -7.27 4.79 -1.26
C HIS A 200 -6.31 4.36 -0.15
N LEU A 201 -6.16 3.05 0.10
CA LEU A 201 -5.19 2.53 1.07
C LEU A 201 -3.76 2.62 0.55
N MET A 202 -3.55 2.61 -0.77
CA MET A 202 -2.24 2.83 -1.40
C MET A 202 -1.79 4.27 -1.19
N ASP A 203 -2.68 5.25 -1.33
CA ASP A 203 -2.41 6.65 -1.05
C ASP A 203 -2.24 6.90 0.44
N ALA A 204 -3.09 6.32 1.29
CA ALA A 204 -2.93 6.36 2.74
C ALA A 204 -1.56 5.81 3.17
N MET A 205 -1.11 4.66 2.63
CA MET A 205 0.23 4.13 2.87
C MET A 205 1.31 5.12 2.42
N ARG A 206 1.17 5.73 1.26
CA ARG A 206 2.11 6.71 0.71
C ARG A 206 2.22 7.94 1.61
N TYR A 207 1.10 8.45 2.17
CA TYR A 207 1.11 9.54 3.15
C TYR A 207 1.82 9.12 4.45
N ALA A 208 1.54 7.93 4.96
CA ALA A 208 2.13 7.41 6.19
C ALA A 208 3.67 7.41 6.18
N ILE A 209 4.27 7.14 5.03
CA ILE A 209 5.72 6.98 4.89
C ILE A 209 6.44 8.18 4.28
N GLU A 210 5.72 9.26 3.96
CA GLU A 210 6.27 10.47 3.36
C GLU A 210 7.44 11.06 4.15
N LYS A 211 7.37 11.03 5.49
CA LYS A 211 8.43 11.53 6.37
C LYS A 211 9.80 10.89 6.09
N TYR A 212 9.83 9.62 5.69
CA TYR A 212 11.07 8.88 5.41
C TYR A 212 11.67 9.23 4.05
N ILE A 213 10.82 9.55 3.08
CA ILE A 213 11.25 10.02 1.75
C ILE A 213 11.98 11.35 1.89
N ASN A 214 11.45 12.27 2.69
CA ASN A 214 12.03 13.59 2.91
C ASN A 214 13.35 13.51 3.70
N GLN A 215 13.49 12.62 4.67
CA GLN A 215 14.74 12.39 5.38
C GLN A 215 15.84 11.87 4.45
N LYS A 216 15.53 10.96 3.53
CA LYS A 216 16.49 10.45 2.53
C LYS A 216 16.98 11.58 1.62
N LYS A 217 16.10 12.49 1.18
CA LYS A 217 16.48 13.66 0.37
C LYS A 217 17.44 14.61 1.09
N LEU A 218 17.23 14.85 2.37
CA LEU A 218 18.11 15.70 3.20
C LEU A 218 19.51 15.10 3.35
N GLN A 219 19.62 13.78 3.57
CA GLN A 219 20.92 13.11 3.69
C GLN A 219 21.72 13.14 2.37
N PHE A 220 21.08 13.00 1.21
CA PHE A 220 21.77 13.11 -0.08
C PHE A 220 22.13 14.55 -0.43
N GLY A 221 21.33 15.55 -0.04
CA GLY A 221 21.64 16.96 -0.25
C GLY A 221 22.86 17.46 0.54
N TYR A 222 23.11 16.90 1.72
CA TYR A 222 24.32 17.21 2.51
C TYR A 222 25.61 16.60 1.94
N ASN A 223 25.53 15.45 1.29
CA ASN A 223 26.70 14.76 0.72
C ASN A 223 27.12 15.29 -0.66
N SER A 224 26.32 16.16 -1.28
CA SER A 224 26.67 16.81 -2.56
C SER A 224 27.28 18.21 -2.40
N ILE A 225 27.56 18.65 -1.17
CA ILE A 225 28.16 19.98 -0.86
C ILE A 225 29.55 19.84 -0.20
N MET A 226 30.08 18.60 -0.10
CA MET A 226 31.47 18.35 0.35
C MET A 226 32.37 17.93 -0.80
#